data_cd2ee9820fc0e0c452533e6f462b5232
#
_entry.id   cd2ee9820fc0e0c452533e6f462b5232
#
_cell.length_a   1.000
_cell.length_b   1.000
_cell.length_c   1.000
_cell.angle_alpha   90.00
_cell.angle_beta   90.00
_cell.angle_gamma   90.00
#
_symmetry.space_group_name_H-M   'P 1'
#
loop_
_entity.id
_entity.type
_entity.pdbx_description
1 polymer ?
#
loop_
_entity_poly.entity_id
_entity_poly.type
_entity_poly.pdbx_seq_one_letter_code
_entity_poly.pdbx_strand_id
1 'polypeptide(L)'
;CETTNGTIPAQYNVMFNSIFANAYQTGGDLASAASCTLNAVNSLTGLNIQNFIVVDFAGLVKMINAVGGVDLCIPQDVDDPYTSLQLTKGLHHLDGHQATQYARTRHGLGDGSDTSRTTRQQYLIKQLMNEALSKNLFTDTAQLYQLAKSALQSLYISQGMADTAALAGLAMSLKDFNLSNLYSQTVPVVSAPSDPNRSVWTDEAETLWEKMRADKPIYGSDESDANTDANTAGNSDGSSDNSTDGTDN
;
A
#
# COMPACT_ATOMS: atom_id res chain seq x y z
N CYS A 1 -7.35 24.52 -1.78
CA CYS A 1 -6.19 24.19 -0.94
C CYS A 1 -5.14 25.27 -1.07
N GLU A 2 -4.64 25.73 0.08
CA GLU A 2 -3.54 26.70 0.13
C GLU A 2 -2.21 25.97 -0.07
N THR A 3 -1.32 26.58 -0.85
CA THR A 3 0.05 26.12 -1.07
C THR A 3 1.02 27.25 -0.74
N THR A 4 2.32 26.97 -0.69
CA THR A 4 3.35 27.96 -0.40
C THR A 4 3.33 29.16 -1.37
N ASN A 5 3.03 28.92 -2.64
CA ASN A 5 3.11 29.93 -3.70
C ASN A 5 1.76 30.30 -4.33
N GLY A 6 0.65 29.80 -3.78
CA GLY A 6 -0.69 30.13 -4.32
C GLY A 6 -1.79 29.19 -3.83
N THR A 7 -2.99 29.41 -4.32
CA THR A 7 -4.17 28.64 -3.94
C THR A 7 -4.64 27.78 -5.11
N ILE A 8 -4.93 26.51 -4.85
CA ILE A 8 -5.59 25.63 -5.80
C ILE A 8 -7.08 25.60 -5.48
N PRO A 9 -7.94 26.02 -6.44
CA PRO A 9 -9.39 25.94 -6.26
C PRO A 9 -9.86 24.48 -6.16
N ALA A 10 -11.08 24.28 -5.67
CA ALA A 10 -11.72 22.97 -5.70
C ALA A 10 -11.78 22.43 -7.13
N GLN A 11 -11.41 21.17 -7.31
CA GLN A 11 -11.40 20.49 -8.59
C GLN A 11 -12.41 19.35 -8.55
N TYR A 12 -13.16 19.18 -9.64
CA TYR A 12 -14.20 18.14 -9.76
C TYR A 12 -13.90 17.28 -10.98
N ASN A 13 -14.21 15.99 -10.90
CA ASN A 13 -14.02 15.03 -12.00
C ASN A 13 -12.56 14.93 -12.49
N VAL A 14 -11.60 15.17 -11.61
CA VAL A 14 -10.17 15.00 -11.89
C VAL A 14 -9.67 13.66 -11.36
N MET A 15 -8.59 13.16 -11.94
CA MET A 15 -7.93 11.97 -11.40
C MET A 15 -7.32 12.30 -10.04
N PHE A 16 -7.58 11.47 -9.04
CA PHE A 16 -7.11 11.70 -7.69
C PHE A 16 -5.58 11.89 -7.60
N ASN A 17 -4.82 11.09 -8.35
CA ASN A 17 -3.35 11.17 -8.39
C ASN A 17 -2.83 12.51 -8.99
N SER A 18 -3.65 13.24 -9.76
CA SER A 18 -3.25 14.55 -10.30
C SER A 18 -3.21 15.64 -9.23
N ILE A 19 -3.90 15.46 -8.11
CA ILE A 19 -3.97 16.45 -7.03
C ILE A 19 -2.57 16.71 -6.46
N PHE A 20 -1.83 15.64 -6.15
CA PHE A 20 -0.46 15.76 -5.64
C PHE A 20 0.45 16.50 -6.64
N ALA A 21 0.40 16.10 -7.92
CA ALA A 21 1.22 16.71 -8.96
C ALA A 21 0.90 18.21 -9.17
N ASN A 22 -0.39 18.55 -9.25
CA ASN A 22 -0.84 19.93 -9.40
C ASN A 22 -0.44 20.79 -8.20
N ALA A 23 -0.57 20.24 -6.99
CA ALA A 23 -0.20 20.96 -5.77
C ALA A 23 1.31 21.15 -5.65
N TYR A 24 2.09 20.16 -6.09
CA TYR A 24 3.55 20.29 -6.19
C TYR A 24 3.97 21.38 -7.20
N GLN A 25 3.35 21.39 -8.38
CA GLN A 25 3.64 22.37 -9.41
C GLN A 25 3.31 23.81 -8.96
N THR A 26 2.19 23.99 -8.24
CA THR A 26 1.76 25.31 -7.75
C THR A 26 2.56 25.74 -6.53
N GLY A 27 2.79 24.87 -5.58
CA GLY A 27 3.45 25.17 -4.32
C GLY A 27 4.98 25.15 -4.40
N GLY A 28 5.54 24.35 -5.30
CA GLY A 28 6.97 24.14 -5.47
C GLY A 28 7.61 23.24 -4.40
N ASP A 29 6.81 22.59 -3.54
CA ASP A 29 7.30 21.79 -2.41
C ASP A 29 6.39 20.60 -2.08
N LEU A 30 6.99 19.61 -1.40
CA LEU A 30 6.28 18.39 -0.98
C LEU A 30 5.23 18.64 0.10
N ALA A 31 5.39 19.66 0.93
CA ALA A 31 4.43 20.02 1.98
C ALA A 31 3.09 20.40 1.35
N SER A 32 3.12 21.31 0.37
CA SER A 32 1.94 21.73 -0.40
C SER A 32 1.28 20.54 -1.09
N ALA A 33 2.07 19.70 -1.77
CA ALA A 33 1.57 18.52 -2.46
C ALA A 33 0.86 17.56 -1.51
N ALA A 34 1.50 17.20 -0.41
CA ALA A 34 0.96 16.25 0.57
C ALA A 34 -0.23 16.82 1.33
N SER A 35 -0.18 18.10 1.75
CA SER A 35 -1.29 18.75 2.46
C SER A 35 -2.54 18.85 1.60
N CYS A 36 -2.41 19.20 0.31
CA CYS A 36 -3.55 19.26 -0.60
C CYS A 36 -4.15 17.87 -0.88
N THR A 37 -3.30 16.85 -0.98
CA THR A 37 -3.75 15.46 -1.12
C THR A 37 -4.50 15.00 0.12
N LEU A 38 -3.96 15.28 1.31
CA LEU A 38 -4.61 14.99 2.60
C LEU A 38 -5.98 15.67 2.71
N ASN A 39 -6.06 16.96 2.36
CA ASN A 39 -7.33 17.68 2.35
C ASN A 39 -8.35 17.05 1.39
N ALA A 40 -7.91 16.60 0.23
CA ALA A 40 -8.77 15.90 -0.73
C ALA A 40 -9.25 14.56 -0.17
N VAL A 41 -8.37 13.77 0.46
CA VAL A 41 -8.77 12.52 1.13
C VAL A 41 -9.82 12.80 2.20
N ASN A 42 -9.57 13.75 3.10
CA ASN A 42 -10.51 14.11 4.16
C ASN A 42 -11.86 14.58 3.60
N SER A 43 -11.84 15.39 2.54
CA SER A 43 -13.05 15.87 1.88
C SER A 43 -13.87 14.75 1.23
N LEU A 44 -13.21 13.75 0.65
CA LEU A 44 -13.85 12.64 -0.06
C LEU A 44 -14.32 11.54 0.88
N THR A 45 -13.62 11.29 1.97
CA THR A 45 -13.86 10.15 2.87
C THR A 45 -14.54 10.54 4.18
N GLY A 46 -14.57 11.84 4.51
CA GLY A 46 -15.05 12.33 5.81
C GLY A 46 -14.13 11.93 6.98
N LEU A 47 -12.94 11.40 6.70
CA LEU A 47 -11.91 11.13 7.71
C LEU A 47 -11.30 12.44 8.22
N ASN A 48 -10.71 12.41 9.41
CA ASN A 48 -9.97 13.52 9.99
C ASN A 48 -8.47 13.19 10.08
N ILE A 49 -7.85 12.97 8.91
CA ILE A 49 -6.42 12.70 8.82
C ILE A 49 -5.68 14.02 9.03
N GLN A 50 -4.73 14.06 9.96
CA GLN A 50 -3.97 15.25 10.31
C GLN A 50 -2.50 15.16 9.90
N ASN A 51 -1.99 13.96 9.73
CA ASN A 51 -0.59 13.71 9.47
C ASN A 51 -0.39 12.91 8.19
N PHE A 52 0.76 13.10 7.57
CA PHE A 52 1.16 12.37 6.37
C PHE A 52 2.65 12.02 6.39
N ILE A 53 2.97 10.98 5.65
CA ILE A 53 4.34 10.59 5.35
C ILE A 53 4.43 10.40 3.83
N VAL A 54 5.39 11.08 3.21
CA VAL A 54 5.72 10.89 1.78
C VAL A 54 6.98 10.04 1.69
N VAL A 55 6.88 8.95 0.98
CA VAL A 55 7.97 8.01 0.74
C VAL A 55 8.29 8.00 -0.75
N ASP A 56 9.51 8.36 -1.12
CA ASP A 56 10.01 8.15 -2.47
C ASP A 56 10.71 6.78 -2.60
N PHE A 57 11.09 6.41 -3.81
CA PHE A 57 11.74 5.12 -4.03
C PHE A 57 13.10 5.01 -3.33
N ALA A 58 13.84 6.10 -3.23
CA ALA A 58 15.12 6.11 -2.53
C ALA A 58 14.93 5.92 -1.02
N GLY A 59 13.90 6.54 -0.46
CA GLY A 59 13.48 6.34 0.93
C GLY A 59 13.03 4.90 1.20
N LEU A 60 12.25 4.31 0.30
CA LEU A 60 11.83 2.91 0.42
C LEU A 60 13.03 1.96 0.43
N VAL A 61 13.99 2.15 -0.49
CA VAL A 61 15.25 1.36 -0.50
C VAL A 61 15.96 1.44 0.84
N LYS A 62 16.12 2.66 1.38
CA LYS A 62 16.81 2.87 2.67
C LYS A 62 16.05 2.23 3.84
N MET A 63 14.72 2.35 3.86
CA MET A 63 13.89 1.74 4.90
C MET A 63 14.03 0.22 4.91
N ILE A 64 13.91 -0.41 3.76
CA ILE A 64 14.05 -1.88 3.64
C ILE A 64 15.45 -2.32 4.04
N ASN A 65 16.49 -1.63 3.60
CA ASN A 65 17.88 -1.95 4.01
C ASN A 65 18.10 -1.73 5.52
N ALA A 66 17.46 -0.73 6.12
CA ALA A 66 17.59 -0.44 7.56
C ALA A 66 17.01 -1.56 8.43
N VAL A 67 15.97 -2.24 7.98
CA VAL A 67 15.43 -3.44 8.65
C VAL A 67 16.16 -4.72 8.26
N GLY A 68 17.14 -4.64 7.33
CA GLY A 68 17.98 -5.74 6.89
C GLY A 68 17.40 -6.57 5.75
N GLY A 69 16.52 -6.00 4.92
CA GLY A 69 15.84 -6.68 3.82
C GLY A 69 14.43 -7.12 4.18
N VAL A 70 13.76 -7.80 3.25
CA VAL A 70 12.40 -8.32 3.42
C VAL A 70 12.24 -9.68 2.73
N ASP A 71 11.55 -10.59 3.39
CA ASP A 71 11.24 -11.91 2.85
C ASP A 71 9.91 -11.86 2.08
N LEU A 72 9.99 -12.15 0.76
CA LEU A 72 8.83 -12.18 -0.12
C LEU A 72 8.67 -13.54 -0.78
N CYS A 73 7.45 -14.07 -0.77
CA CYS A 73 7.09 -15.22 -1.58
C CYS A 73 6.68 -14.76 -2.97
N ILE A 74 7.46 -15.14 -3.98
CA ILE A 74 7.24 -14.77 -5.38
C ILE A 74 6.41 -15.88 -6.02
N PRO A 75 5.20 -15.58 -6.54
CA PRO A 75 4.25 -16.61 -6.97
C PRO A 75 4.64 -17.28 -8.29
N GLN A 76 5.41 -16.62 -9.13
CA GLN A 76 5.87 -17.09 -10.45
C GLN A 76 7.22 -16.45 -10.79
N ASP A 77 7.91 -17.00 -11.79
CA ASP A 77 9.13 -16.40 -12.29
C ASP A 77 8.85 -14.99 -12.83
N VAL A 78 9.77 -14.08 -12.55
CA VAL A 78 9.72 -12.65 -12.93
C VAL A 78 10.93 -12.33 -13.76
N ASP A 79 10.70 -11.80 -14.95
CA ASP A 79 11.74 -11.18 -15.79
C ASP A 79 11.15 -9.88 -16.36
N ASP A 80 11.45 -8.76 -15.69
CA ASP A 80 10.95 -7.44 -16.10
C ASP A 80 12.13 -6.57 -16.54
N PRO A 81 12.34 -6.40 -17.85
CA PRO A 81 13.44 -5.60 -18.38
C PRO A 81 13.33 -4.11 -18.04
N TYR A 82 12.13 -3.61 -17.72
CA TYR A 82 11.92 -2.20 -17.38
C TYR A 82 12.38 -1.87 -15.96
N THR A 83 12.30 -2.82 -15.06
CA THR A 83 12.80 -2.69 -13.68
C THR A 83 14.13 -3.41 -13.47
N SER A 84 14.58 -4.20 -14.45
CA SER A 84 15.75 -5.08 -14.37
C SER A 84 15.62 -6.11 -13.22
N LEU A 85 14.39 -6.50 -12.89
CA LEU A 85 14.13 -7.48 -11.85
C LEU A 85 14.06 -8.88 -12.47
N GLN A 86 14.91 -9.78 -11.96
CA GLN A 86 14.89 -11.20 -12.30
C GLN A 86 14.80 -12.02 -11.02
N LEU A 87 13.70 -12.74 -10.84
CA LEU A 87 13.47 -13.60 -9.68
C LEU A 87 12.80 -14.89 -10.16
N THR A 88 13.15 -16.00 -9.54
CA THR A 88 12.43 -17.27 -9.71
C THR A 88 11.24 -17.34 -8.75
N LYS A 89 10.30 -18.22 -9.03
CA LYS A 89 9.23 -18.54 -8.09
C LYS A 89 9.81 -19.06 -6.78
N GLY A 90 9.26 -18.64 -5.64
CA GLY A 90 9.65 -19.13 -4.33
C GLY A 90 9.89 -18.00 -3.31
N LEU A 91 10.42 -18.37 -2.16
CA LEU A 91 10.78 -17.45 -1.10
C LEU A 91 12.14 -16.80 -1.39
N HIS A 92 12.19 -15.49 -1.34
CA HIS A 92 13.40 -14.70 -1.55
C HIS A 92 13.57 -13.68 -0.44
N HIS A 93 14.80 -13.55 0.04
CA HIS A 93 15.20 -12.41 0.86
C HIS A 93 15.69 -11.31 -0.05
N LEU A 94 14.95 -10.21 -0.13
CA LEU A 94 15.21 -9.10 -1.04
C LEU A 94 15.80 -7.91 -0.29
N ASP A 95 16.84 -7.33 -0.87
CA ASP A 95 17.34 -6.03 -0.42
C ASP A 95 16.41 -4.89 -0.84
N GLY A 96 16.72 -3.65 -0.41
CA GLY A 96 15.89 -2.50 -0.71
C GLY A 96 15.74 -2.23 -2.21
N HIS A 97 16.77 -2.49 -3.01
CA HIS A 97 16.70 -2.31 -4.46
C HIS A 97 15.76 -3.32 -5.10
N GLN A 98 15.97 -4.59 -4.84
CA GLN A 98 15.16 -5.68 -5.39
C GLN A 98 13.69 -5.57 -4.98
N ALA A 99 13.41 -5.29 -3.70
CA ALA A 99 12.06 -5.11 -3.20
C ALA A 99 11.36 -3.87 -3.82
N THR A 100 12.11 -2.78 -4.05
CA THR A 100 11.59 -1.60 -4.74
C THR A 100 11.34 -1.88 -6.22
N GLN A 101 12.19 -2.63 -6.90
CA GLN A 101 11.95 -3.10 -8.27
C GLN A 101 10.68 -3.96 -8.32
N TYR A 102 10.51 -4.90 -7.40
CA TYR A 102 9.30 -5.73 -7.28
C TYR A 102 8.03 -4.89 -7.12
N ALA A 103 8.04 -3.86 -6.27
CA ALA A 103 6.90 -2.95 -6.09
C ALA A 103 6.57 -2.11 -7.33
N ARG A 104 7.54 -1.90 -8.22
CA ARG A 104 7.41 -1.11 -9.47
C ARG A 104 7.08 -1.95 -10.69
N THR A 105 7.37 -3.25 -10.66
CA THR A 105 7.18 -4.17 -11.79
C THR A 105 5.73 -4.14 -12.26
N ARG A 106 5.54 -3.96 -13.56
CA ARG A 106 4.24 -4.05 -14.25
C ARG A 106 4.19 -5.18 -15.27
N HIS A 107 5.35 -5.59 -15.76
CA HIS A 107 5.49 -6.63 -16.78
C HIS A 107 6.01 -7.91 -16.16
N GLY A 108 5.58 -9.04 -16.68
CA GLY A 108 6.05 -10.34 -16.18
C GLY A 108 5.45 -10.80 -14.85
N LEU A 109 4.52 -10.05 -14.26
CA LEU A 109 3.83 -10.42 -13.01
C LEU A 109 2.34 -10.09 -13.07
N GLY A 110 1.50 -11.12 -12.89
CA GLY A 110 0.05 -10.98 -12.94
C GLY A 110 -0.43 -10.55 -14.33
N ASP A 111 -1.55 -9.85 -14.36
CA ASP A 111 -2.20 -9.35 -15.59
C ASP A 111 -1.64 -8.01 -16.10
N GLY A 112 -0.60 -7.48 -15.45
CA GLY A 112 -0.02 -6.15 -15.76
C GLY A 112 -0.90 -4.97 -15.33
N SER A 113 -2.03 -5.21 -14.69
CA SER A 113 -2.95 -4.17 -14.23
C SER A 113 -2.37 -3.34 -13.08
N ASP A 114 -2.93 -2.15 -12.91
CA ASP A 114 -2.60 -1.29 -11.77
C ASP A 114 -3.06 -1.90 -10.44
N THR A 115 -4.16 -2.65 -10.46
CA THR A 115 -4.68 -3.40 -9.30
C THR A 115 -3.68 -4.46 -8.84
N SER A 116 -3.14 -5.25 -9.76
CA SER A 116 -2.10 -6.25 -9.47
C SER A 116 -0.85 -5.60 -8.86
N ARG A 117 -0.43 -4.42 -9.32
CA ARG A 117 0.67 -3.67 -8.73
C ARG A 117 0.33 -3.19 -7.31
N THR A 118 -0.86 -2.67 -7.09
CA THR A 118 -1.30 -2.20 -5.77
C THR A 118 -1.29 -3.35 -4.75
N THR A 119 -1.77 -4.52 -5.12
CA THR A 119 -1.74 -5.73 -4.27
C THR A 119 -0.30 -6.11 -3.88
N ARG A 120 0.64 -6.05 -4.84
CA ARG A 120 2.06 -6.31 -4.55
C ARG A 120 2.67 -5.27 -3.60
N GLN A 121 2.32 -4.01 -3.77
CA GLN A 121 2.77 -2.94 -2.86
C GLN A 121 2.22 -3.15 -1.44
N GLN A 122 0.95 -3.50 -1.31
CA GLN A 122 0.34 -3.84 -0.02
C GLN A 122 1.04 -5.04 0.62
N TYR A 123 1.32 -6.09 -0.15
CA TYR A 123 2.06 -7.26 0.32
C TYR A 123 3.46 -6.90 0.80
N LEU A 124 4.21 -6.08 0.03
CA LEU A 124 5.53 -5.60 0.43
C LEU A 124 5.47 -4.81 1.75
N ILE A 125 4.53 -3.90 1.90
CA ILE A 125 4.39 -3.11 3.14
C ILE A 125 4.07 -4.02 4.33
N LYS A 126 3.16 -5.00 4.15
CA LYS A 126 2.85 -5.97 5.20
C LYS A 126 4.08 -6.75 5.63
N GLN A 127 4.88 -7.26 4.68
CA GLN A 127 6.11 -8.00 4.99
C GLN A 127 7.19 -7.10 5.61
N LEU A 128 7.32 -5.85 5.16
CA LEU A 128 8.23 -4.89 5.79
C LEU A 128 7.87 -4.62 7.27
N MET A 129 6.57 -4.52 7.56
CA MET A 129 6.10 -4.40 8.95
C MET A 129 6.38 -5.67 9.76
N ASN A 130 6.16 -6.85 9.16
CA ASN A 130 6.52 -8.12 9.79
C ASN A 130 8.00 -8.16 10.17
N GLU A 131 8.90 -7.80 9.25
CA GLU A 131 10.33 -7.75 9.51
C GLU A 131 10.70 -6.74 10.61
N ALA A 132 10.13 -5.54 10.54
CA ALA A 132 10.37 -4.50 11.53
C ALA A 132 9.94 -4.94 12.94
N LEU A 133 8.79 -5.62 13.07
CA LEU A 133 8.27 -6.06 14.38
C LEU A 133 8.93 -7.35 14.89
N SER A 134 9.34 -8.26 13.99
CA SER A 134 9.93 -9.56 14.36
C SER A 134 11.36 -9.45 14.92
N LYS A 135 12.13 -8.46 14.46
CA LYS A 135 13.58 -8.33 14.79
C LYS A 135 13.88 -7.72 16.15
N ASN A 136 12.88 -7.61 17.03
CA ASN A 136 13.06 -6.97 18.35
C ASN A 136 13.73 -5.59 18.26
N LEU A 137 13.55 -4.88 17.13
CA LEU A 137 14.12 -3.55 16.92
C LEU A 137 13.71 -2.57 18.03
N PHE A 138 12.60 -2.84 18.69
CA PHE A 138 12.09 -2.04 19.81
C PHE A 138 12.78 -2.34 21.15
N THR A 139 13.53 -3.43 21.26
CA THR A 139 14.29 -3.79 22.47
C THR A 139 15.73 -3.29 22.43
N ASP A 140 16.30 -3.09 21.22
CA ASP A 140 17.62 -2.50 21.03
C ASP A 140 17.47 -1.00 20.73
N THR A 141 17.69 -0.18 21.74
CA THR A 141 17.56 1.29 21.64
C THR A 141 18.50 1.90 20.60
N ALA A 142 19.68 1.30 20.37
CA ALA A 142 20.63 1.78 19.37
C ALA A 142 20.14 1.49 17.95
N GLN A 143 19.63 0.30 17.69
CA GLN A 143 19.03 -0.05 16.39
C GLN A 143 17.76 0.75 16.11
N LEU A 144 16.89 0.91 17.12
CA LEU A 144 15.71 1.74 17.01
C LEU A 144 16.04 3.19 16.66
N TYR A 145 17.06 3.75 17.32
CA TYR A 145 17.53 5.11 17.01
C TYR A 145 18.07 5.23 15.58
N GLN A 146 18.85 4.26 15.11
CA GLN A 146 19.36 4.25 13.73
C GLN A 146 18.23 4.10 12.71
N LEU A 147 17.24 3.26 12.97
CA LEU A 147 16.06 3.10 12.13
C LEU A 147 15.26 4.40 12.06
N ALA A 148 14.96 5.01 13.20
CA ALA A 148 14.25 6.29 13.28
C ALA A 148 15.02 7.40 12.55
N LYS A 149 16.34 7.48 12.73
CA LYS A 149 17.19 8.43 12.02
C LYS A 149 17.19 8.21 10.51
N SER A 150 17.28 6.95 10.07
CA SER A 150 17.21 6.61 8.65
C SER A 150 15.85 6.94 8.05
N ALA A 151 14.77 6.69 8.78
CA ALA A 151 13.41 7.06 8.39
C ALA A 151 13.28 8.58 8.24
N LEU A 152 13.69 9.36 9.24
CA LEU A 152 13.65 10.83 9.19
C LEU A 152 14.47 11.43 8.04
N GLN A 153 15.58 10.81 7.69
CA GLN A 153 16.43 11.26 6.57
C GLN A 153 15.92 10.83 5.18
N SER A 154 14.95 9.93 5.14
CA SER A 154 14.49 9.27 3.91
C SER A 154 13.03 9.54 3.60
N LEU A 155 12.29 10.10 4.56
CA LEU A 155 10.87 10.36 4.47
C LEU A 155 10.61 11.86 4.62
N TYR A 156 9.61 12.34 3.90
CA TYR A 156 9.04 13.65 4.18
C TYR A 156 7.82 13.47 5.08
N ILE A 157 7.93 13.95 6.32
CA ILE A 157 6.93 13.76 7.38
C ILE A 157 6.31 15.10 7.73
N SER A 158 4.98 15.10 7.97
CA SER A 158 4.27 16.31 8.44
C SER A 158 4.88 16.85 9.73
N GLN A 159 4.85 18.17 9.92
CA GLN A 159 5.45 18.84 11.08
C GLN A 159 4.94 18.31 12.42
N GLY A 160 3.66 17.87 12.49
CA GLY A 160 3.08 17.30 13.71
C GLY A 160 3.69 15.97 14.14
N MET A 161 4.36 15.25 13.21
CA MET A 161 5.06 13.98 13.48
C MET A 161 6.58 14.09 13.37
N ALA A 162 7.11 15.22 12.93
CA ALA A 162 8.56 15.41 12.73
C ALA A 162 9.34 15.60 14.03
N ASP A 163 8.66 15.59 15.19
CA ASP A 163 9.28 15.62 16.50
C ASP A 163 9.75 14.22 16.93
N THR A 164 10.96 14.14 17.43
CA THR A 164 11.55 12.87 17.92
C THR A 164 10.75 12.26 19.07
N ALA A 165 10.10 13.06 19.92
CA ALA A 165 9.24 12.57 20.99
C ALA A 165 7.95 11.94 20.43
N ALA A 166 7.34 12.55 19.42
CA ALA A 166 6.17 12.03 18.73
C ALA A 166 6.49 10.68 18.03
N LEU A 167 7.64 10.58 17.37
CA LEU A 167 8.10 9.35 16.73
C LEU A 167 8.46 8.27 17.74
N ALA A 168 9.07 8.62 18.85
CA ALA A 168 9.32 7.67 19.92
C ALA A 168 8.01 7.16 20.53
N GLY A 169 7.02 8.04 20.73
CA GLY A 169 5.68 7.66 21.20
C GLY A 169 4.99 6.70 20.21
N LEU A 170 5.05 6.98 18.91
CA LEU A 170 4.53 6.10 17.87
C LEU A 170 5.24 4.74 17.88
N ALA A 171 6.57 4.73 17.96
CA ALA A 171 7.36 3.50 18.04
C ALA A 171 6.97 2.68 19.28
N MET A 172 6.80 3.33 20.43
CA MET A 172 6.35 2.65 21.65
C MET A 172 4.94 2.09 21.52
N SER A 173 4.02 2.77 20.84
CA SER A 173 2.67 2.26 20.61
C SER A 173 2.63 1.05 19.67
N LEU A 174 3.64 0.94 18.78
CA LEU A 174 3.79 -0.21 17.88
C LEU A 174 4.44 -1.43 18.53
N LYS A 175 5.05 -1.28 19.71
CA LYS A 175 5.75 -2.38 20.41
C LYS A 175 4.81 -3.56 20.70
N ASP A 176 3.57 -3.25 21.09
CA ASP A 176 2.56 -4.24 21.45
C ASP A 176 1.54 -4.46 20.32
N PHE A 177 1.85 -3.94 19.11
CA PHE A 177 0.98 -4.06 17.97
C PHE A 177 0.92 -5.49 17.44
N ASN A 178 -0.29 -6.05 17.36
CA ASN A 178 -0.51 -7.36 16.79
C ASN A 178 -0.78 -7.22 15.29
N LEU A 179 0.09 -7.84 14.48
CA LEU A 179 -0.05 -7.83 13.02
C LEU A 179 -1.34 -8.48 12.49
N SER A 180 -2.01 -9.31 13.30
CA SER A 180 -3.34 -9.82 12.95
C SER A 180 -4.40 -8.70 12.88
N ASN A 181 -4.12 -7.54 13.49
CA ASN A 181 -4.96 -6.35 13.44
C ASN A 181 -4.55 -5.38 12.32
N LEU A 182 -3.59 -5.76 11.48
CA LEU A 182 -3.22 -4.99 10.30
C LEU A 182 -4.14 -5.35 9.14
N TYR A 183 -5.07 -4.47 8.84
CA TYR A 183 -5.98 -4.60 7.71
C TYR A 183 -5.47 -3.80 6.51
N SER A 184 -5.53 -4.41 5.33
CA SER A 184 -5.18 -3.75 4.07
C SER A 184 -6.20 -4.15 3.00
N GLN A 185 -6.85 -3.17 2.41
CA GLN A 185 -7.85 -3.37 1.37
C GLN A 185 -7.71 -2.31 0.29
N THR A 186 -7.86 -2.73 -0.96
CA THR A 186 -8.04 -1.79 -2.05
C THR A 186 -9.45 -1.23 -1.98
N VAL A 187 -9.58 0.09 -2.15
CA VAL A 187 -10.91 0.74 -2.20
C VAL A 187 -11.72 0.11 -3.33
N PRO A 188 -12.96 -0.32 -3.08
CA PRO A 188 -13.82 -0.87 -4.12
C PRO A 188 -14.08 0.13 -5.25
N VAL A 189 -13.74 -0.25 -6.48
CA VAL A 189 -13.87 0.60 -7.67
C VAL A 189 -14.45 -0.17 -8.84
N VAL A 190 -15.09 0.56 -9.73
CA VAL A 190 -15.51 0.09 -11.06
C VAL A 190 -15.01 1.03 -12.13
N SER A 191 -15.00 0.59 -13.38
CA SER A 191 -14.68 1.47 -14.50
C SER A 191 -15.68 2.61 -14.60
N ALA A 192 -15.17 3.81 -14.81
CA ALA A 192 -16.03 4.98 -14.94
C ALA A 192 -16.91 4.86 -16.20
N PRO A 193 -18.23 5.16 -16.14
CA PRO A 193 -19.13 5.06 -17.29
C PRO A 193 -18.71 5.93 -18.48
N SER A 194 -18.03 7.04 -18.21
CA SER A 194 -17.58 8.01 -19.24
C SER A 194 -16.22 7.67 -19.83
N ASP A 195 -15.39 6.87 -19.16
CA ASP A 195 -14.04 6.52 -19.60
C ASP A 195 -13.61 5.20 -18.96
N PRO A 196 -13.58 4.08 -19.71
CA PRO A 196 -13.20 2.77 -19.16
C PRO A 196 -11.77 2.69 -18.60
N ASN A 197 -10.90 3.65 -18.96
CA ASN A 197 -9.54 3.73 -18.43
C ASN A 197 -9.46 4.43 -17.07
N ARG A 198 -10.58 4.91 -16.56
CA ARG A 198 -10.70 5.54 -15.24
C ARG A 198 -11.53 4.67 -14.31
N SER A 199 -11.28 4.81 -13.03
CA SER A 199 -12.04 4.12 -11.99
C SER A 199 -12.79 5.14 -11.14
N VAL A 200 -13.99 4.75 -10.71
CA VAL A 200 -14.79 5.46 -9.71
C VAL A 200 -15.11 4.54 -8.56
N TRP A 201 -15.30 5.11 -7.39
CA TRP A 201 -15.68 4.35 -6.19
C TRP A 201 -17.08 3.76 -6.35
N THR A 202 -17.29 2.59 -5.77
CA THR A 202 -18.61 1.96 -5.65
C THR A 202 -19.28 2.35 -4.33
N ASP A 203 -20.52 1.97 -4.14
CA ASP A 203 -21.24 2.22 -2.88
C ASP A 203 -20.58 1.49 -1.68
N GLU A 204 -19.90 0.35 -1.93
CA GLU A 204 -19.13 -0.35 -0.90
C GLU A 204 -17.95 0.47 -0.38
N ALA A 205 -17.42 1.40 -1.18
CA ALA A 205 -16.38 2.30 -0.71
C ALA A 205 -16.90 3.23 0.40
N GLU A 206 -18.15 3.69 0.33
CA GLU A 206 -18.72 4.49 1.41
C GLU A 206 -18.86 3.68 2.70
N THR A 207 -19.29 2.42 2.61
CA THR A 207 -19.33 1.49 3.75
C THR A 207 -17.92 1.32 4.37
N LEU A 208 -16.86 1.25 3.54
CA LEU A 208 -15.49 1.21 4.01
C LEU A 208 -15.12 2.46 4.81
N TRP A 209 -15.47 3.64 4.27
CA TRP A 209 -15.21 4.91 4.97
C TRP A 209 -16.00 5.06 6.26
N GLU A 210 -17.26 4.59 6.31
CA GLU A 210 -18.05 4.56 7.53
C GLU A 210 -17.40 3.72 8.62
N LYS A 211 -16.92 2.52 8.28
CA LYS A 211 -16.18 1.67 9.22
C LYS A 211 -14.93 2.37 9.74
N MET A 212 -14.15 2.98 8.85
CA MET A 212 -12.92 3.70 9.21
C MET A 212 -13.21 4.92 10.11
N ARG A 213 -14.28 5.71 9.82
CA ARG A 213 -14.70 6.82 10.67
C ARG A 213 -15.15 6.37 12.06
N ALA A 214 -15.70 5.16 12.15
CA ALA A 214 -16.16 4.56 13.40
C ALA A 214 -15.08 3.75 14.14
N ASP A 215 -13.84 3.74 13.64
CA ASP A 215 -12.71 2.94 14.16
C ASP A 215 -13.07 1.45 14.29
N LYS A 216 -13.77 0.91 13.27
CA LYS A 216 -14.15 -0.49 13.18
C LYS A 216 -13.26 -1.24 12.20
N PRO A 217 -13.05 -2.55 12.41
CA PRO A 217 -12.36 -3.40 11.44
C PRO A 217 -13.00 -3.30 10.05
N ILE A 218 -12.18 -3.18 9.02
CA ILE A 218 -12.67 -3.07 7.64
C ILE A 218 -13.13 -4.41 7.08
N TYR A 219 -12.65 -5.54 7.64
CA TYR A 219 -13.10 -6.88 7.33
C TYR A 219 -13.93 -7.45 8.49
N GLY A 220 -14.91 -8.30 8.14
CA GLY A 220 -15.71 -9.05 9.10
C GLY A 220 -16.67 -8.20 9.91
N SER A 221 -17.84 -8.72 10.14
CA SER A 221 -18.76 -8.25 11.18
C SER A 221 -18.67 -9.15 12.41
N ASP A 222 -18.04 -10.32 12.31
CA ASP A 222 -18.02 -11.33 13.35
C ASP A 222 -16.71 -12.14 13.30
N GLU A 223 -16.26 -12.60 14.42
CA GLU A 223 -14.97 -13.21 14.77
C GLU A 223 -14.49 -14.43 13.94
N SER A 224 -15.11 -14.75 12.79
CA SER A 224 -14.82 -15.97 12.03
C SER A 224 -14.03 -15.81 10.74
N ASP A 225 -13.79 -14.57 10.24
CA ASP A 225 -13.13 -14.38 8.92
C ASP A 225 -11.68 -13.90 8.98
N ALA A 226 -11.00 -14.11 10.11
CA ALA A 226 -9.59 -13.72 10.29
C ALA A 226 -8.61 -14.55 9.44
N ASN A 227 -9.07 -15.43 8.54
CA ASN A 227 -8.18 -16.29 7.79
C ASN A 227 -8.73 -16.68 6.40
N THR A 228 -9.12 -15.70 5.58
CA THR A 228 -9.36 -15.98 4.17
C THR A 228 -8.29 -15.26 3.37
N ASP A 229 -7.27 -16.02 3.05
CA ASP A 229 -6.16 -15.66 2.20
C ASP A 229 -6.61 -14.99 0.90
N ALA A 230 -5.96 -13.88 0.61
CA ALA A 230 -5.90 -13.29 -0.72
C ALA A 230 -5.10 -14.21 -1.67
N ASN A 231 -5.56 -15.46 -1.86
CA ASN A 231 -4.91 -16.43 -2.75
C ASN A 231 -5.91 -17.30 -3.50
N THR A 232 -7.05 -16.71 -3.92
CA THR A 232 -7.95 -17.37 -4.85
C THR A 232 -8.21 -16.48 -6.05
N ALA A 233 -7.17 -16.28 -6.84
CA ALA A 233 -7.31 -15.86 -8.23
C ALA A 233 -7.23 -17.13 -9.10
N GLY A 234 -8.40 -17.60 -9.57
CA GLY A 234 -8.55 -18.24 -10.85
C GLY A 234 -8.08 -19.69 -10.96
N ASN A 235 -9.02 -20.62 -10.87
CA ASN A 235 -9.08 -21.67 -11.87
C ASN A 235 -10.51 -22.25 -11.90
N SER A 236 -11.34 -21.71 -12.77
CA SER A 236 -12.55 -22.35 -13.23
C SER A 236 -12.29 -22.85 -14.65
N ASP A 237 -11.61 -23.97 -14.77
CA ASP A 237 -11.66 -24.77 -15.99
C ASP A 237 -12.84 -25.71 -15.87
N GLY A 238 -13.87 -25.42 -16.64
CA GLY A 238 -14.97 -26.31 -16.91
C GLY A 238 -14.52 -27.47 -17.79
N SER A 239 -14.47 -28.63 -17.24
CA SER A 239 -14.49 -29.87 -18.03
C SER A 239 -15.83 -30.55 -17.81
N SER A 240 -16.68 -30.39 -18.79
CA SER A 240 -17.89 -31.20 -18.97
C SER A 240 -17.49 -32.51 -19.64
N ASP A 241 -17.35 -33.56 -18.88
CA ASP A 241 -17.35 -34.90 -19.44
C ASP A 241 -18.76 -35.45 -19.40
N ASN A 242 -19.27 -35.57 -20.61
CA ASN A 242 -20.50 -36.26 -20.96
C ASN A 242 -20.17 -37.71 -21.24
N SER A 243 -20.43 -38.61 -20.30
CA SER A 243 -20.42 -40.06 -20.54
C SER A 243 -21.84 -40.54 -20.75
N THR A 244 -22.16 -40.77 -21.98
CA THR A 244 -23.31 -41.59 -22.39
C THR A 244 -22.93 -43.05 -22.45
N ASP A 245 -23.53 -43.81 -21.60
CA ASP A 245 -24.12 -45.12 -21.67
C ASP A 245 -24.21 -45.77 -23.08
N GLY A 246 -23.91 -47.08 -23.15
CA GLY A 246 -24.05 -47.92 -24.31
C GLY A 246 -23.84 -49.38 -23.98
N THR A 247 -24.91 -50.01 -23.54
CA THR A 247 -25.13 -51.44 -23.36
C THR A 247 -24.94 -52.24 -24.65
N ASP A 248 -24.70 -53.57 -24.43
CA ASP A 248 -24.97 -54.74 -25.22
C ASP A 248 -23.89 -55.27 -26.19
N ASN A 249 -23.31 -56.36 -25.84
CA ASN A 249 -23.37 -57.80 -26.27
C ASN A 249 -22.07 -58.51 -25.94
#